data_4dd10932a03024c22c65d5669510ec80
#
_entry.id   4dd10932a03024c22c65d5669510ec80
#
_cell.length_a   1.000
_cell.length_b   1.000
_cell.length_c   1.000
_cell.angle_alpha   90.00
_cell.angle_beta   90.00
_cell.angle_gamma   90.00
#
_symmetry.space_group_name_H-M   'P 1'
#
loop_
_entity.id
_entity.type
_entity.pdbx_description
1 polymer ?
#
loop_
_entity_poly.entity_id
_entity_poly.type
_entity_poly.pdbx_seq_one_letter_code
_entity_poly.pdbx_strand_id
1 'polypeptide(L)'
;MADYEMESTDTWLRFQLVCKPEQSGKTFIMIQHIIKDLTDMDESMDIINFILCDNNLLLTQQTSSRVEHDLNEYIHNGHVYIELSSHERTKYHDNSAVYTAIVANSIKNIICCTNGKRMDDIYEIINLINEGRHTRGKFHFNIWLDEADKFLKFIDNTLKPIVDQHENVNVKLITATPDPIFQKYKYINVLPIENTTSPLYHGWEDNDIRLIEKDGNVVEFAEHVLDVVAKDLILPGT
;
A
#
# COMPACT_ATOMS: atom_id res chain seq x y z
N MET A 1 36.59 2.55 -16.73
CA MET A 1 36.23 2.83 -15.32
C MET A 1 34.82 3.35 -15.38
N ALA A 2 33.86 2.55 -14.95
CA ALA A 2 32.48 3.01 -14.87
C ALA A 2 32.40 3.87 -13.60
N ASP A 3 32.08 5.14 -13.76
CA ASP A 3 31.71 6.01 -12.67
C ASP A 3 30.44 5.42 -12.03
N TYR A 4 30.61 4.70 -10.94
CA TYR A 4 29.55 4.45 -10.01
C TYR A 4 29.24 5.82 -9.37
N GLU A 5 28.28 6.53 -9.92
CA GLU A 5 27.60 7.59 -9.18
C GLU A 5 27.18 7.00 -7.84
N MET A 6 27.75 7.53 -6.78
CA MET A 6 27.34 7.22 -5.42
C MET A 6 25.91 7.73 -5.29
N GLU A 7 24.93 6.85 -5.55
CA GLU A 7 23.52 7.17 -5.29
C GLU A 7 23.43 7.72 -3.86
N SER A 8 22.78 8.88 -3.70
CA SER A 8 22.68 9.50 -2.40
C SER A 8 21.95 8.51 -1.47
N THR A 9 22.64 8.01 -0.47
CA THR A 9 22.07 7.09 0.53
C THR A 9 20.84 7.69 1.20
N ASP A 10 20.73 9.02 1.25
CA ASP A 10 19.65 9.76 1.91
C ASP A 10 18.27 9.54 1.25
N THR A 11 18.20 9.38 -0.07
CA THR A 11 16.94 9.09 -0.77
C THR A 11 16.34 7.75 -0.33
N TRP A 12 17.19 6.70 -0.27
CA TRP A 12 16.72 5.36 0.09
C TRP A 12 16.32 5.24 1.57
N LEU A 13 16.78 6.11 2.46
CA LEU A 13 16.31 6.17 3.85
C LEU A 13 14.84 6.57 3.95
N ARG A 14 14.31 7.25 2.95
CA ARG A 14 12.89 7.63 2.85
C ARG A 14 12.02 6.56 2.19
N PHE A 15 12.64 5.48 1.69
CA PHE A 15 11.93 4.27 1.26
C PHE A 15 11.94 3.26 2.40
N GLN A 16 10.76 2.84 2.81
CA GLN A 16 10.56 1.88 3.88
C GLN A 16 9.85 0.66 3.33
N LEU A 17 10.26 -0.52 3.75
CA LEU A 17 9.72 -1.79 3.30
C LEU A 17 8.92 -2.47 4.41
N VAL A 18 7.68 -2.82 4.13
CA VAL A 18 6.80 -3.64 4.95
C VAL A 18 6.69 -5.01 4.32
N CYS A 19 7.27 -6.02 4.97
CA CYS A 19 7.23 -7.41 4.49
C CYS A 19 6.21 -8.19 5.30
N LYS A 20 5.22 -8.76 4.64
CA LYS A 20 4.28 -9.70 5.27
C LYS A 20 3.88 -10.80 4.30
N PRO A 21 3.76 -12.05 4.76
CA PRO A 21 3.27 -13.15 3.94
C PRO A 21 1.95 -12.83 3.24
N GLU A 22 1.64 -13.56 2.19
CA GLU A 22 0.34 -13.44 1.54
C GLU A 22 -0.79 -13.74 2.53
N GLN A 23 -1.91 -13.03 2.37
CA GLN A 23 -3.10 -13.14 3.22
C GLN A 23 -2.90 -12.86 4.72
N SER A 24 -1.73 -12.39 5.14
CA SER A 24 -1.40 -12.08 6.54
C SER A 24 -1.89 -10.71 7.02
N GLY A 25 -2.73 -10.03 6.25
CA GLY A 25 -3.27 -8.72 6.63
C GLY A 25 -2.38 -7.54 6.26
N LYS A 26 -1.69 -7.56 5.11
CA LYS A 26 -0.87 -6.43 4.60
C LYS A 26 -1.63 -5.11 4.63
N THR A 27 -2.85 -5.09 4.09
CA THR A 27 -3.72 -3.90 4.10
C THR A 27 -4.06 -3.44 5.52
N PHE A 28 -4.30 -4.38 6.44
CA PHE A 28 -4.56 -4.06 7.85
C PHE A 28 -3.36 -3.35 8.48
N ILE A 29 -2.14 -3.83 8.28
CA ILE A 29 -0.93 -3.17 8.79
C ILE A 29 -0.75 -1.78 8.20
N MET A 30 -0.97 -1.62 6.90
CA MET A 30 -0.96 -0.29 6.28
C MET A 30 -1.93 0.66 6.99
N ILE A 31 -3.15 0.21 7.22
CA ILE A 31 -4.18 1.01 7.91
C ILE A 31 -3.76 1.33 9.35
N GLN A 32 -3.18 0.37 10.09
CA GLN A 32 -2.67 0.62 11.44
C GLN A 32 -1.55 1.67 11.47
N HIS A 33 -0.64 1.63 10.50
CA HIS A 33 0.37 2.69 10.36
C HIS A 33 -0.24 4.04 10.02
N ILE A 34 -1.24 4.08 9.13
CA ILE A 34 -1.97 5.31 8.79
C ILE A 34 -2.66 5.88 10.04
N ILE A 35 -3.35 5.03 10.83
CA ILE A 35 -4.00 5.43 12.07
C ILE A 35 -2.97 5.99 13.04
N LYS A 36 -1.85 5.29 13.23
CA LYS A 36 -0.77 5.75 14.10
C LYS A 36 -0.23 7.11 13.64
N ASP A 37 0.08 7.24 12.36
CA ASP A 37 0.55 8.50 11.78
C ASP A 37 -0.48 9.65 12.00
N LEU A 38 -1.78 9.36 11.99
CA LEU A 38 -2.84 10.35 12.21
C LEU A 38 -3.09 10.67 13.69
N THR A 39 -2.75 9.76 14.61
CA THR A 39 -2.97 9.92 16.06
C THR A 39 -1.75 10.44 16.80
N ASP A 40 -0.56 10.10 16.37
CA ASP A 40 0.71 10.47 17.02
C ASP A 40 1.27 11.81 16.53
N MET A 41 0.50 12.54 15.69
CA MET A 41 0.96 13.77 15.06
C MET A 41 1.35 14.85 16.08
N ASP A 42 2.55 15.37 15.91
CA ASP A 42 2.92 16.69 16.39
C ASP A 42 2.02 17.72 15.68
N GLU A 43 1.37 18.63 16.42
CA GLU A 43 0.39 19.61 15.89
C GLU A 43 0.91 20.52 14.77
N SER A 44 2.20 20.37 14.39
CA SER A 44 2.89 21.24 13.45
C SER A 44 2.76 20.87 11.99
N MET A 45 2.44 19.61 11.65
CA MET A 45 2.48 19.12 10.26
C MET A 45 1.35 18.13 9.96
N ASP A 46 0.62 18.36 8.86
CA ASP A 46 -0.42 17.45 8.39
C ASP A 46 0.17 16.33 7.51
N ILE A 47 -0.19 15.08 7.80
CA ILE A 47 0.21 13.92 6.98
C ILE A 47 -0.87 13.62 5.94
N ILE A 48 -0.45 13.49 4.69
CA ILE A 48 -1.29 13.07 3.57
C ILE A 48 -0.78 11.73 3.05
N ASN A 49 -1.67 10.76 2.95
CA ASN A 49 -1.37 9.42 2.46
C ASN A 49 -1.91 9.23 1.04
N PHE A 50 -1.05 8.84 0.11
CA PHE A 50 -1.42 8.32 -1.21
C PHE A 50 -1.30 6.80 -1.18
N ILE A 51 -2.39 6.09 -1.40
CA ILE A 51 -2.46 4.63 -1.37
C ILE A 51 -2.59 4.13 -2.80
N LEU A 52 -1.50 3.58 -3.32
CA LEU A 52 -1.39 3.07 -4.68
C LEU A 52 -1.72 1.58 -4.70
N CYS A 53 -2.84 1.25 -5.34
CA CYS A 53 -3.24 -0.13 -5.58
C CYS A 53 -2.81 -0.59 -6.97
N ASP A 54 -2.79 -1.90 -7.20
CA ASP A 54 -2.60 -2.44 -8.54
C ASP A 54 -3.57 -1.80 -9.55
N ASN A 55 -3.19 -1.75 -10.82
CA ASN A 55 -4.01 -1.16 -11.88
C ASN A 55 -5.25 -2.02 -12.21
N ASN A 56 -6.01 -2.32 -11.18
CA ASN A 56 -7.23 -3.09 -11.21
C ASN A 56 -8.30 -2.41 -10.36
N LEU A 57 -9.37 -1.99 -11.01
CA LEU A 57 -10.48 -1.27 -10.37
C LEU A 57 -11.12 -2.06 -9.22
N LEU A 58 -11.25 -3.38 -9.34
CA LEU A 58 -11.82 -4.23 -8.29
C LEU A 58 -10.93 -4.24 -7.04
N LEU A 59 -9.62 -4.36 -7.20
CA LEU A 59 -8.67 -4.32 -6.08
C LEU A 59 -8.66 -2.94 -5.41
N THR A 60 -8.72 -1.88 -6.21
CA THR A 60 -8.83 -0.51 -5.69
C THR A 60 -10.10 -0.34 -4.86
N GLN A 61 -11.26 -0.81 -5.36
CA GLN A 61 -12.52 -0.76 -4.62
C GLN A 61 -12.51 -1.60 -3.34
N GLN A 62 -11.89 -2.77 -3.37
CA GLN A 62 -11.74 -3.59 -2.15
C GLN A 62 -10.88 -2.89 -1.10
N THR A 63 -9.77 -2.30 -1.51
CA THR A 63 -8.89 -1.53 -0.61
C THR A 63 -9.62 -0.31 -0.09
N SER A 64 -10.33 0.41 -0.94
CA SER A 64 -11.17 1.57 -0.59
C SER A 64 -12.20 1.20 0.49
N SER A 65 -12.94 0.11 0.29
CA SER A 65 -13.94 -0.36 1.26
C SER A 65 -13.34 -0.75 2.60
N ARG A 66 -12.16 -1.37 2.61
CA ARG A 66 -11.45 -1.71 3.86
C ARG A 66 -10.96 -0.46 4.58
N VAL A 67 -10.36 0.47 3.85
CA VAL A 67 -9.89 1.76 4.41
C VAL A 67 -11.08 2.53 4.99
N GLU A 68 -12.21 2.58 4.29
CA GLU A 68 -13.44 3.21 4.78
C GLU A 68 -13.91 2.58 6.08
N HIS A 69 -14.03 1.27 6.11
CA HIS A 69 -14.50 0.54 7.28
C HIS A 69 -13.59 0.75 8.50
N ASP A 70 -12.28 0.56 8.31
CA ASP A 70 -11.33 0.52 9.42
C ASP A 70 -10.95 1.93 9.91
N LEU A 71 -10.98 2.95 9.04
CA LEU A 71 -10.72 4.34 9.45
C LEU A 71 -11.95 5.04 10.05
N ASN A 72 -13.17 4.64 9.71
CA ASN A 72 -14.39 5.28 10.23
C ASN A 72 -14.49 5.22 11.75
N GLU A 73 -13.92 4.20 12.39
CA GLU A 73 -13.91 4.09 13.86
C GLU A 73 -12.98 5.12 14.53
N TYR A 74 -11.96 5.61 13.81
CA TYR A 74 -10.92 6.48 14.36
C TYR A 74 -11.12 7.96 14.02
N ILE A 75 -11.99 8.27 13.05
CA ILE A 75 -12.08 9.61 12.51
C ILE A 75 -13.52 10.11 12.55
N HIS A 76 -13.83 10.86 13.61
CA HIS A 76 -15.18 11.35 13.92
C HIS A 76 -15.76 12.40 12.96
N ASN A 77 -15.00 12.88 11.96
CA ASN A 77 -15.43 13.99 11.11
C ASN A 77 -15.34 13.66 9.61
N GLY A 78 -16.17 12.77 9.13
CA GLY A 78 -16.51 12.50 7.73
C GLY A 78 -15.50 12.90 6.62
N HIS A 79 -15.21 12.01 5.69
CA HIS A 79 -14.33 12.19 4.52
C HIS A 79 -12.82 12.13 4.78
N VAL A 80 -12.40 11.09 5.43
CA VAL A 80 -10.99 10.84 5.70
C VAL A 80 -10.26 10.27 4.52
N TYR A 81 -10.98 9.69 3.59
CA TYR A 81 -10.40 9.17 2.37
C TYR A 81 -11.22 9.57 1.14
N ILE A 82 -10.55 9.58 -0.01
CA ILE A 82 -11.17 9.69 -1.31
C ILE A 82 -10.57 8.68 -2.28
N GLU A 83 -11.34 8.28 -3.26
CA GLU A 83 -10.86 7.54 -4.42
C GLU A 83 -10.64 8.51 -5.59
N LEU A 84 -9.40 8.62 -6.05
CA LEU A 84 -9.06 9.36 -7.25
C LEU A 84 -9.11 8.42 -8.46
N SER A 85 -10.21 8.45 -9.17
CA SER A 85 -10.49 7.54 -10.27
C SER A 85 -11.21 8.25 -11.43
N SER A 86 -11.11 7.69 -12.62
CA SER A 86 -11.90 8.13 -13.79
C SER A 86 -13.26 7.45 -13.86
N HIS A 87 -13.63 6.62 -12.87
CA HIS A 87 -14.89 5.93 -12.84
C HIS A 87 -16.06 6.90 -12.62
N GLU A 88 -17.18 6.71 -13.34
CA GLU A 88 -18.33 7.62 -13.31
C GLU A 88 -18.94 7.84 -11.92
N ARG A 89 -18.79 6.87 -11.00
CA ARG A 89 -19.30 6.97 -9.63
C ARG A 89 -18.38 7.72 -8.67
N THR A 90 -17.19 8.06 -9.10
CA THR A 90 -16.20 8.72 -8.25
C THR A 90 -16.39 10.22 -8.30
N LYS A 91 -16.37 10.86 -7.14
CA LYS A 91 -16.49 12.31 -7.01
C LYS A 91 -15.22 13.05 -7.47
N TYR A 92 -14.06 12.42 -7.32
CA TYR A 92 -12.76 13.02 -7.58
C TYR A 92 -12.13 12.40 -8.83
N HIS A 93 -12.09 13.17 -9.90
CA HIS A 93 -11.59 12.74 -11.21
C HIS A 93 -10.27 13.36 -11.60
N ASP A 94 -9.88 14.45 -10.95
CA ASP A 94 -8.70 15.25 -11.26
C ASP A 94 -7.97 15.75 -10.00
N ASN A 95 -6.73 16.19 -10.20
CA ASN A 95 -5.82 16.69 -9.19
C ASN A 95 -6.31 18.00 -8.53
N SER A 96 -7.01 18.86 -9.26
CA SER A 96 -7.48 20.15 -8.76
C SER A 96 -8.51 20.00 -7.64
N ALA A 97 -9.44 19.07 -7.81
CA ALA A 97 -10.44 18.76 -6.78
C ALA A 97 -9.77 18.17 -5.53
N VAL A 98 -8.80 17.26 -5.72
CA VAL A 98 -8.03 16.64 -4.62
C VAL A 98 -7.19 17.69 -3.89
N TYR A 99 -6.44 18.52 -4.62
CA TYR A 99 -5.67 19.62 -4.04
C TYR A 99 -6.54 20.53 -3.16
N THR A 100 -7.69 20.94 -3.69
CA THR A 100 -8.63 21.79 -2.95
C THR A 100 -9.11 21.13 -1.66
N ALA A 101 -9.41 19.85 -1.71
CA ALA A 101 -9.87 19.08 -0.56
C ALA A 101 -8.76 18.89 0.51
N ILE A 102 -7.51 18.68 0.09
CA ILE A 102 -6.34 18.63 0.99
C ILE A 102 -6.16 19.99 1.69
N VAL A 103 -6.10 21.05 0.93
CA VAL A 103 -5.87 22.42 1.47
C VAL A 103 -7.00 22.86 2.40
N ALA A 104 -8.23 22.42 2.13
CA ALA A 104 -9.38 22.64 3.02
C ALA A 104 -9.36 21.72 4.27
N ASN A 105 -8.33 20.90 4.45
CA ASN A 105 -8.22 19.89 5.52
C ASN A 105 -9.42 18.95 5.61
N SER A 106 -10.03 18.65 4.45
CA SER A 106 -11.21 17.79 4.38
C SER A 106 -10.88 16.33 4.04
N ILE A 107 -9.65 16.06 3.58
CA ILE A 107 -9.15 14.71 3.26
C ILE A 107 -7.69 14.57 3.67
N LYS A 108 -7.33 13.35 4.10
CA LYS A 108 -5.94 12.98 4.43
C LYS A 108 -5.48 11.71 3.72
N ASN A 109 -6.37 10.94 3.14
CA ASN A 109 -6.04 9.68 2.47
C ASN A 109 -6.61 9.66 1.06
N ILE A 110 -5.78 9.38 0.08
CA ILE A 110 -6.12 9.33 -1.34
C ILE A 110 -5.79 7.94 -1.88
N ILE A 111 -6.80 7.24 -2.38
CA ILE A 111 -6.65 5.90 -2.93
C ILE A 111 -6.75 5.99 -4.45
N CYS A 112 -5.81 5.38 -5.17
CA CYS A 112 -5.82 5.35 -6.62
C CYS A 112 -5.10 4.13 -7.21
N CYS A 113 -5.34 3.88 -8.49
CA CYS A 113 -4.62 2.86 -9.24
C CYS A 113 -3.20 3.32 -9.58
N THR A 114 -2.27 2.36 -9.65
CA THR A 114 -0.88 2.56 -10.08
C THR A 114 -0.81 2.69 -11.60
N ASN A 115 -1.14 3.86 -12.15
CA ASN A 115 -1.01 4.15 -13.58
C ASN A 115 -0.41 5.54 -13.83
N GLY A 116 0.11 5.76 -15.06
CA GLY A 116 0.85 6.98 -15.40
C GLY A 116 0.06 8.25 -15.10
N LYS A 117 -1.21 8.32 -15.52
CA LYS A 117 -2.03 9.52 -15.30
C LYS A 117 -2.18 9.84 -13.81
N ARG A 118 -2.45 8.86 -12.97
CA ARG A 118 -2.62 9.08 -11.52
C ARG A 118 -1.33 9.50 -10.85
N MET A 119 -0.21 9.04 -11.37
CA MET A 119 1.09 9.47 -10.87
C MET A 119 1.43 10.90 -11.26
N ASP A 120 1.07 11.30 -12.47
CA ASP A 120 1.20 12.70 -12.89
C ASP A 120 0.30 13.59 -12.03
N ASP A 121 -0.93 13.16 -11.73
CA ASP A 121 -1.85 13.87 -10.83
C ASP A 121 -1.25 14.03 -9.42
N ILE A 122 -0.70 12.95 -8.83
CA ILE A 122 -0.08 12.98 -7.50
C ILE A 122 1.14 13.90 -7.49
N TYR A 123 2.01 13.77 -8.48
CA TYR A 123 3.20 14.62 -8.61
C TYR A 123 2.82 16.09 -8.68
N GLU A 124 1.81 16.43 -9.48
CA GLU A 124 1.31 17.80 -9.60
C GLU A 124 0.71 18.31 -8.29
N ILE A 125 -0.06 17.48 -7.56
CA ILE A 125 -0.63 17.83 -6.25
C ILE A 125 0.50 18.15 -5.25
N ILE A 126 1.52 17.29 -5.17
CA ILE A 126 2.66 17.49 -4.26
C ILE A 126 3.40 18.78 -4.61
N ASN A 127 3.65 19.03 -5.90
CA ASN A 127 4.29 20.25 -6.36
C ASN A 127 3.48 21.50 -5.98
N LEU A 128 2.19 21.52 -6.30
CA LEU A 128 1.31 22.65 -5.99
C LEU A 128 1.27 22.96 -4.49
N ILE A 129 1.26 21.94 -3.64
CA ILE A 129 1.27 22.09 -2.18
C ILE A 129 2.62 22.63 -1.71
N ASN A 130 3.74 22.09 -2.22
CA ASN A 130 5.09 22.49 -1.81
C ASN A 130 5.49 23.86 -2.34
N GLU A 131 4.99 24.30 -3.49
CA GLU A 131 5.22 25.62 -4.06
C GLU A 131 4.26 26.67 -3.52
N GLY A 132 3.11 26.25 -2.99
CA GLY A 132 2.07 27.14 -2.50
C GLY A 132 2.51 28.00 -1.31
N ARG A 133 2.29 29.31 -1.39
CA ARG A 133 2.71 30.28 -0.37
C ARG A 133 2.14 29.98 1.03
N HIS A 134 0.94 29.40 1.09
CA HIS A 134 0.21 29.14 2.34
C HIS A 134 0.27 27.68 2.77
N THR A 135 0.77 26.80 1.94
CA THR A 135 0.79 25.33 2.15
C THR A 135 2.20 24.79 2.35
N ARG A 136 3.21 25.50 1.88
CA ARG A 136 4.62 25.09 1.97
C ARG A 136 5.04 24.81 3.41
N GLY A 137 5.61 23.63 3.61
CA GLY A 137 6.13 23.17 4.91
C GLY A 137 5.05 22.76 5.93
N LYS A 138 3.77 22.71 5.52
CA LYS A 138 2.68 22.27 6.38
C LYS A 138 2.31 20.81 6.22
N PHE A 139 2.72 20.19 5.12
CA PHE A 139 2.31 18.84 4.77
C PHE A 139 3.50 17.92 4.63
N HIS A 140 3.31 16.68 5.08
CA HIS A 140 4.18 15.55 4.84
C HIS A 140 3.41 14.49 4.05
N PHE A 141 4.05 13.86 3.07
CA PHE A 141 3.40 12.90 2.19
C PHE A 141 3.96 11.50 2.40
N ASN A 142 3.08 10.54 2.61
CA ASN A 142 3.40 9.12 2.57
C ASN A 142 2.78 8.50 1.31
N ILE A 143 3.59 7.89 0.48
CA ILE A 143 3.13 7.14 -0.69
C ILE A 143 3.24 5.66 -0.37
N TRP A 144 2.11 4.98 -0.25
CA TRP A 144 2.01 3.55 -0.02
C TRP A 144 1.86 2.82 -1.35
N LEU A 145 2.72 1.84 -1.63
CA LEU A 145 2.66 1.01 -2.82
C LEU A 145 2.46 -0.45 -2.42
N ASP A 146 1.27 -0.98 -2.69
CA ASP A 146 0.97 -2.40 -2.49
C ASP A 146 1.53 -3.26 -3.62
N GLU A 147 1.90 -4.51 -3.31
CA GLU A 147 2.55 -5.47 -4.23
C GLU A 147 3.81 -4.88 -4.92
N ALA A 148 4.63 -4.18 -4.14
CA ALA A 148 5.75 -3.37 -4.65
C ALA A 148 6.80 -4.15 -5.45
N ASP A 149 6.95 -5.46 -5.20
CA ASP A 149 7.84 -6.35 -5.94
C ASP A 149 7.49 -6.44 -7.44
N LYS A 150 6.23 -6.21 -7.80
CA LYS A 150 5.77 -6.17 -9.21
C LYS A 150 6.10 -4.86 -9.92
N PHE A 151 6.46 -3.81 -9.16
CA PHE A 151 6.56 -2.43 -9.64
C PHE A 151 7.97 -1.83 -9.58
N LEU A 152 9.04 -2.65 -9.64
CA LEU A 152 10.44 -2.17 -9.50
C LEU A 152 10.81 -1.06 -10.48
N LYS A 153 10.39 -1.15 -11.74
CA LYS A 153 10.63 -0.09 -12.75
C LYS A 153 9.88 1.21 -12.42
N PHE A 154 8.69 1.07 -11.86
CA PHE A 154 7.88 2.19 -11.45
C PHE A 154 8.49 2.91 -10.22
N ILE A 155 9.05 2.15 -9.27
CA ILE A 155 9.78 2.70 -8.13
C ILE A 155 10.94 3.56 -8.63
N ASP A 156 11.76 3.06 -9.55
CA ASP A 156 12.92 3.79 -10.06
C ASP A 156 12.55 5.03 -10.89
N ASN A 157 11.58 4.84 -11.80
CA ASN A 157 11.33 5.83 -12.84
C ASN A 157 10.30 6.90 -12.42
N THR A 158 9.53 6.61 -11.36
CA THR A 158 8.43 7.49 -10.94
C THR A 158 8.55 7.89 -9.47
N LEU A 159 8.63 6.93 -8.55
CA LEU A 159 8.63 7.25 -7.12
C LEU A 159 9.95 7.86 -6.66
N LYS A 160 11.08 7.30 -7.11
CA LYS A 160 12.39 7.82 -6.74
C LYS A 160 12.58 9.29 -7.15
N PRO A 161 12.28 9.72 -8.38
CA PRO A 161 12.35 11.13 -8.76
C PRO A 161 11.48 12.07 -7.89
N ILE A 162 10.28 11.63 -7.47
CA ILE A 162 9.43 12.41 -6.57
C ILE A 162 10.11 12.59 -5.22
N VAL A 163 10.67 11.52 -4.66
CA VAL A 163 11.37 11.55 -3.37
C VAL A 163 12.65 12.38 -3.46
N ASP A 164 13.39 12.30 -4.56
CA ASP A 164 14.61 13.10 -4.77
C ASP A 164 14.30 14.61 -4.81
N GLN A 165 13.17 14.97 -5.37
CA GLN A 165 12.75 16.36 -5.53
C GLN A 165 12.13 16.96 -4.27
N HIS A 166 11.49 16.14 -3.42
CA HIS A 166 10.72 16.60 -2.27
C HIS A 166 11.16 15.94 -0.98
N GLU A 167 11.76 16.69 -0.06
CA GLU A 167 12.24 16.18 1.23
C GLU A 167 11.12 15.71 2.17
N ASN A 168 9.90 16.20 1.98
CA ASN A 168 8.72 15.88 2.77
C ASN A 168 7.91 14.70 2.19
N VAL A 169 8.50 13.86 1.33
CA VAL A 169 7.87 12.67 0.75
C VAL A 169 8.58 11.41 1.21
N ASN A 170 7.84 10.49 1.80
CA ASN A 170 8.26 9.13 2.10
C ASN A 170 7.51 8.12 1.25
N VAL A 171 8.16 7.02 0.92
CA VAL A 171 7.55 5.88 0.20
C VAL A 171 7.56 4.65 1.09
N LYS A 172 6.41 4.03 1.25
CA LYS A 172 6.22 2.80 2.02
C LYS A 172 5.84 1.67 1.06
N LEU A 173 6.76 0.77 0.81
CA LEU A 173 6.60 -0.38 -0.07
C LEU A 173 6.04 -1.56 0.71
N ILE A 174 4.99 -2.19 0.22
CA ILE A 174 4.37 -3.35 0.85
C ILE A 174 4.50 -4.54 -0.09
N THR A 175 4.97 -5.68 0.42
CA THR A 175 5.06 -6.91 -0.37
C THR A 175 5.04 -8.16 0.49
N ALA A 176 4.62 -9.27 -0.11
CA ALA A 176 4.78 -10.61 0.44
C ALA A 176 6.07 -11.29 -0.05
N THR A 177 6.63 -10.81 -1.14
CA THR A 177 7.81 -11.37 -1.83
C THR A 177 8.93 -10.34 -1.88
N PRO A 178 9.66 -10.11 -0.77
CA PRO A 178 10.63 -9.01 -0.66
C PRO A 178 11.93 -9.24 -1.43
N ASP A 179 12.25 -10.46 -1.84
CA ASP A 179 13.52 -10.81 -2.48
C ASP A 179 13.88 -9.92 -3.68
N PRO A 180 12.97 -9.64 -4.64
CA PRO A 180 13.28 -8.77 -5.77
C PRO A 180 13.66 -7.35 -5.34
N ILE A 181 13.06 -6.87 -4.23
CA ILE A 181 13.32 -5.56 -3.67
C ILE A 181 14.70 -5.55 -3.00
N PHE A 182 15.02 -6.53 -2.16
CA PHE A 182 16.33 -6.64 -1.50
C PHE A 182 17.49 -6.85 -2.47
N GLN A 183 17.26 -7.60 -3.55
CA GLN A 183 18.28 -7.79 -4.59
C GLN A 183 18.63 -6.47 -5.29
N LYS A 184 17.66 -5.59 -5.42
CA LYS A 184 17.82 -4.33 -6.15
C LYS A 184 18.19 -3.15 -5.26
N TYR A 185 17.58 -3.02 -4.09
CA TYR A 185 17.73 -1.88 -3.19
C TYR A 185 18.41 -2.30 -1.88
N LYS A 186 19.73 -2.22 -1.85
CA LYS A 186 20.55 -2.72 -0.73
C LYS A 186 20.40 -1.95 0.58
N TYR A 187 19.92 -0.71 0.52
CA TYR A 187 19.87 0.20 1.66
C TYR A 187 18.45 0.54 2.10
N ILE A 188 17.46 -0.21 1.60
CA ILE A 188 16.07 0.02 1.98
C ILE A 188 15.86 -0.31 3.47
N ASN A 189 15.16 0.59 4.18
CA ASN A 189 14.86 0.40 5.58
C ASN A 189 13.63 -0.51 5.74
N VAL A 190 13.77 -1.59 6.49
CA VAL A 190 12.64 -2.49 6.80
C VAL A 190 11.94 -1.99 8.04
N LEU A 191 10.65 -1.66 7.93
CA LEU A 191 9.84 -1.29 9.08
C LEU A 191 9.61 -2.53 9.95
N PRO A 192 9.93 -2.45 11.27
CA PRO A 192 9.58 -3.51 12.18
C PRO A 192 8.06 -3.64 12.24
N ILE A 193 7.57 -4.82 11.94
CA ILE A 193 6.17 -5.14 12.12
C ILE A 193 6.03 -5.63 13.57
N GLU A 194 5.33 -4.89 14.40
CA GLU A 194 4.84 -5.45 15.65
C GLU A 194 3.97 -6.65 15.28
N ASN A 195 4.10 -7.76 16.01
CA ASN A 195 3.44 -9.06 15.73
C ASN A 195 1.90 -9.01 15.84
N THR A 196 1.29 -8.00 15.27
CA THR A 196 -0.16 -7.90 15.12
C THR A 196 -0.58 -8.68 13.88
N THR A 197 -0.60 -9.98 14.00
CA THR A 197 -1.34 -10.82 13.04
C THR A 197 -2.82 -10.56 13.24
N SER A 198 -3.54 -10.38 12.13
CA SER A 198 -5.00 -10.38 12.19
C SER A 198 -5.48 -11.64 12.92
N PRO A 199 -6.46 -11.55 13.84
CA PRO A 199 -7.03 -12.72 14.49
C PRO A 199 -7.61 -13.75 13.51
N LEU A 200 -7.84 -13.34 12.27
CA LEU A 200 -8.33 -14.19 11.18
C LEU A 200 -7.21 -14.78 10.32
N TYR A 201 -5.94 -14.51 10.65
CA TYR A 201 -4.82 -15.06 9.91
C TYR A 201 -4.48 -16.46 10.40
N HIS A 202 -4.58 -17.41 9.51
CA HIS A 202 -4.15 -18.79 9.70
C HIS A 202 -2.90 -19.04 8.88
N GLY A 203 -1.75 -19.14 9.54
CA GLY A 203 -0.44 -19.32 8.90
C GLY A 203 0.15 -20.70 9.18
N TRP A 204 1.32 -20.94 8.63
CA TRP A 204 2.09 -22.16 8.85
C TRP A 204 2.40 -22.40 10.34
N GLU A 205 2.58 -21.32 11.11
CA GLU A 205 2.93 -21.38 12.52
C GLU A 205 1.75 -21.82 13.40
N ASP A 206 0.52 -21.64 12.93
CA ASP A 206 -0.69 -21.97 13.68
C ASP A 206 -1.08 -23.45 13.58
N ASN A 207 -0.31 -24.26 12.86
CA ASN A 207 -0.61 -25.66 12.53
C ASN A 207 -1.94 -25.89 11.78
N ASP A 208 -2.60 -24.83 11.33
CA ASP A 208 -3.86 -24.91 10.60
C ASP A 208 -3.63 -25.19 9.10
N ILE A 209 -2.44 -24.92 8.61
CA ILE A 209 -2.04 -25.22 7.24
C ILE A 209 -1.10 -26.43 7.26
N ARG A 210 -1.49 -27.48 6.59
CA ARG A 210 -0.69 -28.69 6.44
C ARG A 210 -0.35 -28.93 4.99
N LEU A 211 0.91 -29.28 4.73
CA LEU A 211 1.28 -29.86 3.43
C LEU A 211 0.64 -31.24 3.33
N ILE A 212 -0.07 -31.47 2.24
CA ILE A 212 -0.66 -32.76 1.94
C ILE A 212 0.25 -33.45 0.96
N GLU A 213 0.80 -34.59 1.39
CA GLU A 213 1.60 -35.45 0.55
C GLU A 213 0.73 -36.63 0.10
N LYS A 214 0.79 -36.93 -1.17
CA LYS A 214 0.19 -38.15 -1.77
C LYS A 214 1.29 -38.89 -2.50
N ASP A 215 1.53 -40.13 -2.11
CA ASP A 215 2.56 -40.99 -2.71
C ASP A 215 3.97 -40.37 -2.69
N GLY A 216 4.31 -39.62 -1.62
CA GLY A 216 5.60 -38.91 -1.45
C GLY A 216 5.77 -37.63 -2.25
N ASN A 217 4.72 -37.14 -2.92
CA ASN A 217 4.72 -35.87 -3.62
C ASN A 217 3.72 -34.90 -3.01
N VAL A 218 4.03 -33.61 -3.09
CA VAL A 218 3.10 -32.54 -2.72
C VAL A 218 2.01 -32.49 -3.80
N VAL A 219 0.76 -32.64 -3.37
CA VAL A 219 -0.41 -32.59 -4.27
C VAL A 219 -0.79 -31.15 -4.53
N GLU A 220 -1.04 -30.78 -5.77
CA GLU A 220 -1.58 -29.48 -6.11
C GLU A 220 -2.93 -29.26 -5.42
N PHE A 221 -3.17 -28.04 -4.93
CA PHE A 221 -4.37 -27.66 -4.19
C PHE A 221 -5.65 -28.04 -4.94
N ALA A 222 -5.69 -27.82 -6.26
CA ALA A 222 -6.85 -28.16 -7.09
C ALA A 222 -7.17 -29.65 -7.11
N GLU A 223 -6.14 -30.51 -7.18
CA GLU A 223 -6.28 -31.97 -7.15
C GLU A 223 -6.80 -32.44 -5.78
N HIS A 224 -6.26 -31.84 -4.70
CA HIS A 224 -6.74 -32.15 -3.35
C HIS A 224 -8.21 -31.76 -3.14
N VAL A 225 -8.61 -30.55 -3.57
CA VAL A 225 -10.00 -30.08 -3.47
C VAL A 225 -10.94 -31.02 -4.23
N LEU A 226 -10.55 -31.44 -5.44
CA LEU A 226 -11.36 -32.41 -6.21
C LEU A 226 -11.50 -33.75 -5.49
N ASP A 227 -10.42 -34.24 -4.91
CA ASP A 227 -10.43 -35.50 -4.15
C ASP A 227 -11.34 -35.43 -2.91
N VAL A 228 -11.30 -34.30 -2.17
CA VAL A 228 -12.13 -34.11 -0.98
C VAL A 228 -13.60 -33.94 -1.37
N VAL A 229 -13.88 -33.06 -2.34
CA VAL A 229 -15.26 -32.81 -2.81
C VAL A 229 -15.85 -34.06 -3.43
N ALA A 230 -15.09 -34.86 -4.17
CA ALA A 230 -15.57 -36.08 -4.75
C ALA A 230 -15.91 -37.16 -3.65
N LYS A 231 -15.14 -37.20 -2.56
CA LYS A 231 -15.41 -38.08 -1.42
C LYS A 231 -16.63 -37.65 -0.61
N ASP A 232 -16.83 -36.37 -0.44
CA ASP A 232 -17.96 -35.81 0.31
C ASP A 232 -19.27 -35.80 -0.50
N LEU A 233 -19.20 -35.78 -1.83
CA LEU A 233 -20.34 -35.85 -2.73
C LEU A 233 -20.80 -37.29 -3.00
N ILE A 234 -19.95 -38.29 -2.78
CA ILE A 234 -20.36 -39.71 -2.77
C ILE A 234 -20.96 -40.00 -1.38
N LEU A 235 -22.17 -39.51 -1.18
CA LEU A 235 -22.92 -39.78 0.03
C LEU A 235 -23.00 -41.30 0.30
N PRO A 236 -22.75 -41.72 1.52
CA PRO A 236 -23.03 -43.10 1.92
C PRO A 236 -24.55 -43.26 1.96
N GLY A 237 -25.12 -43.98 1.03
CA GLY A 237 -26.52 -44.38 1.10
C GLY A 237 -27.30 -44.29 -0.20
N THR A 238 -26.93 -45.02 -1.20
CA THR A 238 -27.85 -45.65 -2.15
C THR A 238 -27.50 -47.12 -2.27
#